data_1209e946a14b0ba7772430f573b65dbf
#
_entry.id   1209e946a14b0ba7772430f573b65dbf
#
_cell.length_a   1.000
_cell.length_b   1.000
_cell.length_c   1.000
_cell.angle_alpha   90.00
_cell.angle_beta   90.00
_cell.angle_gamma   90.00
#
_symmetry.space_group_name_H-M   'P 1'
#
loop_
_entity.id
_entity.type
_entity.pdbx_description
1 polymer ?
#
loop_
_entity_poly.entity_id
_entity_poly.type
_entity_poly.pdbx_seq_one_letter_code
_entity_poly.pdbx_strand_id
1 'polypeptide(L)'
;TTITHLPRNRVNLEFTFTEGDAAAIKQINLIGNDVFTDAEVLDKIELTFGSPWWDFMAQDRYQKQTLQGDIETINSYYLDRGYLRFKVDSTQVSMTPDKQAVYIALNVSEGETYTISEVDFIGDMAGFEQTIRAINPLQVDNLYNGAEVTYTEEVISKFLGRFGYAYPKVTTIPDINDEEHTVKLSISIDPGKRIYVNKVNFSGNNVTADRVLRRELRQMEGAWLSNSLVEHSKARLSRLPYMETVEFETNQISGEEDLVNVDFTVKEQASGSFTAGVGFGDQTGLSLNAGVQQNNFLGTGNRLGFNINTNRYSNSASISFTDPYFTVDAVSLGGQIFYQAFDAGSANLVDYNNKTYGFGLNWGFPINEYVRLGFGVGFKNNEITSLETYEQIQTFYDLHSDPNNPDAPLAFKNYDLNASISRSTLNRGTF
;
A
#
# COMPACT_ATOMS: atom_id res chain seq x y z
N THR A 1 31.65 -2.78 -32.44
CA THR A 1 31.00 -1.46 -32.40
C THR A 1 31.03 -0.88 -33.80
N THR A 2 29.89 -0.56 -34.36
CA THR A 2 29.77 0.07 -35.69
C THR A 2 29.39 1.52 -35.52
N ILE A 3 30.14 2.41 -36.14
CA ILE A 3 29.87 3.85 -36.14
C ILE A 3 29.35 4.27 -37.49
N THR A 4 28.09 4.72 -37.56
CA THR A 4 27.48 5.21 -38.78
C THR A 4 27.27 6.73 -38.66
N HIS A 5 27.85 7.48 -39.61
CA HIS A 5 27.68 8.91 -39.67
C HIS A 5 26.34 9.28 -40.28
N LEU A 6 25.57 10.09 -39.57
CA LEU A 6 24.26 10.60 -39.98
C LEU A 6 24.36 12.09 -40.38
N PRO A 7 23.44 12.58 -41.24
CA PRO A 7 23.36 13.99 -41.56
C PRO A 7 23.24 14.89 -40.34
N ARG A 8 23.70 16.15 -40.42
CA ARG A 8 23.69 17.16 -39.35
C ARG A 8 24.61 16.84 -38.19
N ASN A 9 25.82 16.33 -38.46
CA ASN A 9 26.87 16.06 -37.48
C ASN A 9 26.45 15.13 -36.31
N ARG A 10 25.64 14.11 -36.62
CA ARG A 10 25.21 13.06 -35.71
C ARG A 10 25.87 11.74 -36.07
N VAL A 11 26.11 10.91 -35.06
CA VAL A 11 26.59 9.54 -35.25
C VAL A 11 25.63 8.56 -34.60
N ASN A 12 25.40 7.43 -35.24
CA ASN A 12 24.77 6.27 -34.64
C ASN A 12 25.86 5.30 -34.19
N LEU A 13 25.82 4.93 -32.91
CA LEU A 13 26.72 3.93 -32.32
C LEU A 13 25.93 2.65 -32.10
N GLU A 14 26.31 1.60 -32.83
CA GLU A 14 25.74 0.26 -32.65
C GLU A 14 26.76 -0.61 -31.94
N PHE A 15 26.38 -1.09 -30.75
CA PHE A 15 27.16 -2.04 -29.97
C PHE A 15 26.59 -3.44 -30.19
N THR A 16 27.33 -4.31 -30.83
CA THR A 16 26.97 -5.71 -30.95
C THR A 16 27.69 -6.47 -29.87
N PHE A 17 26.94 -7.10 -28.97
CA PHE A 17 27.44 -7.97 -27.93
C PHE A 17 27.17 -9.42 -28.35
N THR A 18 28.18 -10.26 -28.18
CA THR A 18 28.02 -11.72 -28.27
C THR A 18 28.08 -12.23 -26.85
N GLU A 19 26.94 -12.59 -26.30
CA GLU A 19 26.87 -13.21 -24.96
C GLU A 19 27.25 -14.69 -25.11
N GLY A 20 28.14 -15.15 -24.21
CA GLY A 20 28.42 -16.58 -24.02
C GLY A 20 27.37 -17.21 -23.11
N ASP A 21 27.35 -18.52 -23.05
CA ASP A 21 26.54 -19.26 -22.08
C ASP A 21 26.95 -18.88 -20.66
N ALA A 22 25.98 -18.58 -19.80
CA ALA A 22 26.28 -18.30 -18.41
C ALA A 22 26.64 -19.56 -17.66
N ALA A 23 27.80 -19.55 -16.99
CA ALA A 23 28.29 -20.68 -16.24
C ALA A 23 27.43 -20.94 -14.99
N ALA A 24 27.07 -22.21 -14.75
CA ALA A 24 26.29 -22.60 -13.59
C ALA A 24 27.19 -22.79 -12.35
N ILE A 25 26.71 -22.35 -11.19
CA ILE A 25 27.39 -22.55 -9.91
C ILE A 25 27.19 -24.04 -9.51
N LYS A 26 28.27 -24.77 -9.37
CA LYS A 26 28.23 -26.16 -8.95
C LYS A 26 28.41 -26.33 -7.45
N GLN A 27 29.16 -25.44 -6.83
CA GLN A 27 29.45 -25.52 -5.41
C GLN A 27 29.90 -24.17 -4.88
N ILE A 28 29.43 -23.85 -3.66
CA ILE A 28 29.91 -22.74 -2.84
C ILE A 28 30.41 -23.37 -1.53
N ASN A 29 31.67 -23.14 -1.20
CA ASN A 29 32.30 -23.62 0.03
C ASN A 29 32.67 -22.44 0.91
N LEU A 30 32.30 -22.52 2.19
CA LEU A 30 32.91 -21.71 3.22
C LEU A 30 34.07 -22.44 3.87
N ILE A 31 35.13 -21.74 4.18
CA ILE A 31 36.32 -22.29 4.81
C ILE A 31 36.70 -21.39 5.98
N GLY A 32 36.74 -21.92 7.20
CA GLY A 32 37.04 -21.20 8.42
C GLY A 32 35.81 -20.78 9.22
N ASN A 33 34.64 -21.33 8.88
CA ASN A 33 33.39 -21.17 9.61
C ASN A 33 33.23 -22.34 10.59
N ASP A 34 33.64 -22.12 11.83
CA ASP A 34 33.58 -23.13 12.90
C ASP A 34 32.26 -22.98 13.74
N VAL A 35 31.66 -21.79 13.80
CA VAL A 35 30.51 -21.50 14.65
C VAL A 35 29.18 -21.82 13.96
N PHE A 36 29.03 -21.44 12.71
CA PHE A 36 27.82 -21.69 11.92
C PHE A 36 28.11 -22.67 10.80
N THR A 37 27.19 -23.58 10.54
CA THR A 37 27.31 -24.53 9.45
C THR A 37 27.18 -23.86 8.09
N ASP A 38 27.82 -24.41 7.06
CA ASP A 38 27.68 -23.95 5.68
C ASP A 38 26.22 -23.81 5.29
N ALA A 39 25.36 -24.75 5.66
CA ALA A 39 23.96 -24.77 5.33
C ALA A 39 23.20 -23.55 5.93
N GLU A 40 23.52 -23.17 7.17
CA GLU A 40 22.89 -22.01 7.84
C GLU A 40 23.28 -20.69 7.19
N VAL A 41 24.54 -20.55 6.79
CA VAL A 41 25.04 -19.31 6.18
C VAL A 41 24.60 -19.23 4.72
N LEU A 42 24.71 -20.33 3.97
CA LEU A 42 24.34 -20.35 2.54
C LEU A 42 22.83 -20.28 2.30
N ASP A 43 21.99 -20.60 3.30
CA ASP A 43 20.53 -20.37 3.23
C ASP A 43 20.14 -18.87 3.19
N LYS A 44 21.06 -17.98 3.50
CA LYS A 44 20.80 -16.51 3.57
C LYS A 44 21.22 -15.77 2.30
N ILE A 45 21.95 -16.41 1.40
CA ILE A 45 22.44 -15.79 0.16
C ILE A 45 21.50 -16.05 -1.01
N GLU A 46 21.59 -15.19 -2.03
CA GLU A 46 20.77 -15.31 -3.24
C GLU A 46 21.29 -16.38 -4.21
N LEU A 47 22.61 -16.54 -4.30
CA LEU A 47 23.20 -17.52 -5.19
C LEU A 47 22.91 -18.93 -4.70
N THR A 48 22.33 -19.73 -5.60
CA THR A 48 22.01 -21.14 -5.35
C THR A 48 22.92 -22.07 -6.15
N PHE A 49 23.06 -23.30 -5.70
CA PHE A 49 23.81 -24.33 -6.40
C PHE A 49 23.09 -25.68 -6.34
N GLY A 50 23.29 -26.50 -7.36
CA GLY A 50 22.69 -27.83 -7.40
C GLY A 50 21.18 -27.86 -7.53
N SER A 51 20.59 -26.80 -8.05
CA SER A 51 19.13 -26.66 -8.23
C SER A 51 18.58 -27.75 -9.17
N PRO A 52 17.40 -28.35 -8.85
CA PRO A 52 16.76 -29.32 -9.74
C PRO A 52 16.40 -28.66 -11.09
N TRP A 53 16.44 -29.43 -12.17
CA TRP A 53 16.18 -28.98 -13.54
C TRP A 53 14.77 -28.37 -13.76
N TRP A 54 13.85 -28.58 -12.82
CA TRP A 54 12.48 -27.99 -12.87
C TRP A 54 12.37 -26.67 -12.11
N ASP A 55 13.40 -26.23 -11.41
CA ASP A 55 13.43 -24.96 -10.72
C ASP A 55 13.95 -23.84 -11.66
N PHE A 56 13.05 -23.30 -12.47
CA PHE A 56 13.36 -22.23 -13.42
C PHE A 56 13.60 -20.87 -12.76
N MET A 57 13.38 -20.74 -11.43
CA MET A 57 13.61 -19.51 -10.67
C MET A 57 14.94 -19.52 -9.90
N ALA A 58 15.64 -20.66 -9.87
CA ALA A 58 16.90 -20.76 -9.16
C ALA A 58 17.97 -19.87 -9.80
N GLN A 59 18.65 -19.08 -8.96
CA GLN A 59 19.77 -18.24 -9.38
C GLN A 59 21.09 -19.04 -9.33
N ASP A 60 21.18 -20.08 -10.14
CA ASP A 60 22.35 -20.94 -10.23
C ASP A 60 23.43 -20.43 -11.20
N ARG A 61 23.19 -19.27 -11.83
CA ARG A 61 24.13 -18.66 -12.78
C ARG A 61 25.06 -17.68 -12.08
N TYR A 62 26.34 -17.83 -12.31
CA TYR A 62 27.34 -16.96 -11.72
C TYR A 62 27.21 -15.52 -12.22
N GLN A 63 27.01 -14.60 -11.30
CA GLN A 63 27.08 -13.16 -11.51
C GLN A 63 27.96 -12.53 -10.45
N LYS A 64 28.97 -11.78 -10.86
CA LYS A 64 29.93 -11.14 -9.94
C LYS A 64 29.24 -10.16 -8.98
N GLN A 65 28.23 -9.45 -9.46
CA GLN A 65 27.52 -8.46 -8.66
C GLN A 65 26.68 -9.14 -7.56
N THR A 66 25.99 -10.23 -7.88
CA THR A 66 25.22 -11.02 -6.90
C THR A 66 26.14 -11.62 -5.85
N LEU A 67 27.30 -12.19 -6.27
CA LEU A 67 28.28 -12.71 -5.31
C LEU A 67 28.78 -11.62 -4.35
N GLN A 68 28.94 -10.38 -4.81
CA GLN A 68 29.36 -9.28 -3.96
C GLN A 68 28.29 -8.91 -2.94
N GLY A 69 27.01 -8.89 -3.35
CA GLY A 69 25.86 -8.73 -2.44
C GLY A 69 25.75 -9.87 -1.43
N ASP A 70 26.00 -11.10 -1.86
CA ASP A 70 25.98 -12.27 -0.98
C ASP A 70 27.09 -12.22 0.08
N ILE A 71 28.29 -11.74 -0.28
CA ILE A 71 29.37 -11.52 0.68
C ILE A 71 28.96 -10.46 1.73
N GLU A 72 28.28 -9.38 1.33
CA GLU A 72 27.74 -8.39 2.26
C GLU A 72 26.65 -8.98 3.15
N THR A 73 25.81 -9.85 2.61
CA THR A 73 24.79 -10.60 3.38
C THR A 73 25.42 -11.52 4.43
N ILE A 74 26.49 -12.23 4.07
CA ILE A 74 27.25 -13.06 5.02
C ILE A 74 27.88 -12.17 6.11
N ASN A 75 28.50 -11.05 5.76
CA ASN A 75 29.04 -10.11 6.73
C ASN A 75 27.94 -9.63 7.71
N SER A 76 26.79 -9.21 7.20
CA SER A 76 25.66 -8.80 8.04
C SER A 76 25.18 -9.92 8.93
N TYR A 77 25.10 -11.16 8.43
CA TYR A 77 24.68 -12.32 9.22
C TYR A 77 25.52 -12.53 10.47
N TYR A 78 26.84 -12.38 10.35
CA TYR A 78 27.77 -12.49 11.49
C TYR A 78 27.72 -11.25 12.39
N LEU A 79 27.69 -10.04 11.82
CA LEU A 79 27.57 -8.79 12.58
C LEU A 79 26.30 -8.74 13.43
N ASP A 80 25.17 -9.26 12.91
CA ASP A 80 23.91 -9.33 13.66
C ASP A 80 23.95 -10.32 14.84
N ARG A 81 25.02 -11.14 14.92
CA ARG A 81 25.24 -12.15 15.96
C ARG A 81 26.45 -11.86 16.84
N GLY A 82 26.95 -10.62 16.77
CA GLY A 82 28.00 -10.13 17.65
C GLY A 82 29.43 -10.32 17.14
N TYR A 83 29.65 -10.89 15.96
CA TYR A 83 30.99 -11.14 15.42
C TYR A 83 31.54 -9.90 14.69
N LEU A 84 31.93 -8.87 15.45
CA LEU A 84 32.41 -7.60 14.89
C LEU A 84 33.71 -7.68 14.08
N ARG A 85 34.51 -8.71 14.34
CA ARG A 85 35.77 -8.95 13.62
C ARG A 85 35.63 -9.93 12.47
N PHE A 86 34.39 -10.36 12.18
CA PHE A 86 34.18 -11.20 11.00
C PHE A 86 34.66 -10.53 9.73
N LYS A 87 35.32 -11.31 8.88
CA LYS A 87 35.73 -10.85 7.56
C LYS A 87 35.86 -12.03 6.59
N VAL A 88 35.61 -11.73 5.32
CA VAL A 88 35.96 -12.63 4.23
C VAL A 88 37.40 -12.33 3.79
N ASP A 89 38.32 -13.18 4.16
CA ASP A 89 39.75 -13.01 3.89
C ASP A 89 40.09 -13.11 2.39
N SER A 90 39.44 -14.04 1.70
CA SER A 90 39.59 -14.17 0.25
C SER A 90 38.37 -14.83 -0.40
N THR A 91 38.13 -14.45 -1.65
CA THR A 91 37.12 -15.05 -2.52
C THR A 91 37.80 -15.66 -3.73
N GLN A 92 37.70 -16.96 -3.89
CA GLN A 92 38.25 -17.66 -5.04
C GLN A 92 37.12 -18.16 -5.93
N VAL A 93 37.15 -17.76 -7.20
CA VAL A 93 36.20 -18.20 -8.21
C VAL A 93 36.94 -18.95 -9.28
N SER A 94 36.70 -20.25 -9.38
CA SER A 94 37.30 -21.15 -10.35
C SER A 94 36.29 -21.60 -11.39
N MET A 95 36.64 -21.51 -12.66
CA MET A 95 35.79 -21.91 -13.78
C MET A 95 36.39 -23.09 -14.50
N THR A 96 35.55 -24.05 -14.92
CA THR A 96 35.97 -25.17 -15.73
C THR A 96 36.48 -24.72 -17.10
N PRO A 97 37.39 -25.51 -17.75
CA PRO A 97 37.93 -25.15 -19.07
C PRO A 97 36.87 -24.96 -20.18
N ASP A 98 35.75 -25.67 -20.07
CA ASP A 98 34.60 -25.56 -20.97
C ASP A 98 33.68 -24.34 -20.65
N LYS A 99 33.99 -23.60 -19.59
CA LYS A 99 33.25 -22.41 -19.09
C LYS A 99 31.78 -22.68 -18.72
N GLN A 100 31.41 -23.92 -18.43
CA GLN A 100 30.04 -24.28 -18.07
C GLN A 100 29.78 -24.34 -16.58
N ALA A 101 30.84 -24.53 -15.76
CA ALA A 101 30.70 -24.66 -14.32
C ALA A 101 31.64 -23.72 -13.55
N VAL A 102 31.13 -23.18 -12.44
CA VAL A 102 31.86 -22.32 -11.50
C VAL A 102 31.85 -22.94 -10.12
N TYR A 103 32.97 -22.86 -9.45
CA TYR A 103 33.20 -23.23 -8.06
C TYR A 103 33.64 -21.99 -7.30
N ILE A 104 33.00 -21.71 -6.17
CA ILE A 104 33.28 -20.55 -5.34
C ILE A 104 33.80 -21.05 -3.99
N ALA A 105 34.91 -20.51 -3.53
CA ALA A 105 35.42 -20.74 -2.18
C ALA A 105 35.61 -19.41 -1.48
N LEU A 106 34.96 -19.26 -0.33
CA LEU A 106 35.05 -18.10 0.56
C LEU A 106 35.85 -18.50 1.79
N ASN A 107 37.03 -17.94 1.96
CA ASN A 107 37.81 -18.10 3.18
C ASN A 107 37.38 -17.00 4.15
N VAL A 108 36.91 -17.38 5.33
CA VAL A 108 36.40 -16.47 6.34
C VAL A 108 37.17 -16.58 7.66
N SER A 109 37.19 -15.51 8.42
CA SER A 109 37.67 -15.47 9.79
C SER A 109 36.51 -14.92 10.65
N GLU A 110 36.02 -15.76 11.58
CA GLU A 110 34.81 -15.41 12.37
C GLU A 110 35.12 -14.43 13.49
N GLY A 111 36.22 -14.62 14.20
CA GLY A 111 36.55 -13.87 15.42
C GLY A 111 35.70 -14.27 16.63
N GLU A 112 35.69 -13.42 17.65
CA GLU A 112 34.93 -13.60 18.89
C GLU A 112 33.68 -12.75 18.89
N THR A 113 32.75 -13.06 19.79
CA THR A 113 31.53 -12.24 19.99
C THR A 113 31.80 -11.08 20.93
N TYR A 114 31.17 -9.94 20.67
CA TYR A 114 31.31 -8.71 21.44
C TYR A 114 30.00 -8.33 22.11
N THR A 115 30.10 -7.78 23.33
CA THR A 115 28.97 -7.20 24.08
C THR A 115 29.08 -5.68 24.12
N ILE A 116 27.92 -5.00 24.20
CA ILE A 116 27.88 -3.54 24.27
C ILE A 116 28.27 -3.09 25.69
N SER A 117 29.36 -2.35 25.82
CA SER A 117 29.80 -1.80 27.12
C SER A 117 29.17 -0.45 27.43
N GLU A 118 28.95 0.38 26.42
CA GLU A 118 28.39 1.73 26.57
C GLU A 118 27.69 2.16 25.30
N VAL A 119 26.60 2.95 25.45
CA VAL A 119 25.93 3.63 24.32
C VAL A 119 25.93 5.13 24.63
N ASP A 120 26.67 5.90 23.85
CA ASP A 120 26.75 7.34 23.99
C ASP A 120 26.20 8.06 22.76
N PHE A 121 25.69 9.29 22.99
CA PHE A 121 25.12 10.13 21.94
C PHE A 121 25.92 11.42 21.86
N ILE A 122 26.45 11.71 20.67
CA ILE A 122 27.30 12.85 20.41
C ILE A 122 26.70 13.71 19.27
N GLY A 123 27.04 14.99 19.25
CA GLY A 123 26.55 15.93 18.24
C GLY A 123 25.34 16.74 18.68
N ASP A 124 24.56 17.22 17.72
CA ASP A 124 23.38 18.05 17.97
C ASP A 124 22.10 17.21 17.89
N MET A 125 21.37 17.11 18.97
CA MET A 125 20.09 16.36 19.04
C MET A 125 18.87 17.27 18.85
N ALA A 126 19.07 18.51 18.40
CA ALA A 126 18.03 19.49 18.11
C ALA A 126 17.07 19.76 19.31
N GLY A 127 17.55 19.58 20.54
CA GLY A 127 16.74 19.74 21.75
C GLY A 127 15.86 18.54 22.12
N PHE A 128 16.09 17.38 21.49
CA PHE A 128 15.32 16.15 21.73
C PHE A 128 16.09 15.07 22.51
N GLU A 129 17.10 15.42 23.30
CA GLU A 129 18.02 14.49 23.98
C GLU A 129 17.28 13.40 24.76
N GLN A 130 16.30 13.81 25.58
CA GLN A 130 15.54 12.86 26.40
C GLN A 130 14.74 11.86 25.56
N THR A 131 14.13 12.35 24.47
CA THR A 131 13.32 11.51 23.61
C THR A 131 14.19 10.56 22.80
N ILE A 132 15.32 11.05 22.25
CA ILE A 132 16.27 10.24 21.48
C ILE A 132 16.82 9.11 22.36
N ARG A 133 17.22 9.40 23.59
CA ARG A 133 17.66 8.37 24.55
C ARG A 133 16.55 7.36 24.89
N ALA A 134 15.29 7.81 24.96
CA ALA A 134 14.15 6.95 25.29
C ALA A 134 13.71 6.02 24.16
N ILE A 135 13.92 6.42 22.89
CA ILE A 135 13.57 5.60 21.71
C ILE A 135 14.70 4.65 21.28
N ASN A 136 15.87 4.73 21.92
CA ASN A 136 17.00 3.85 21.66
C ASN A 136 16.72 2.44 22.16
N PRO A 137 16.75 1.40 21.31
CA PRO A 137 16.57 0.02 21.69
C PRO A 137 17.84 -0.64 22.22
N LEU A 138 19.03 -0.08 21.93
CA LEU A 138 20.32 -0.66 22.32
C LEU A 138 20.49 -0.62 23.84
N GLN A 139 20.89 -1.74 24.40
CA GLN A 139 21.12 -1.89 25.86
C GLN A 139 22.55 -2.33 26.14
N VAL A 140 23.11 -1.79 27.21
CA VAL A 140 24.40 -2.20 27.73
C VAL A 140 24.33 -3.67 28.21
N ASP A 141 25.42 -4.39 28.14
CA ASP A 141 25.59 -5.82 28.43
C ASP A 141 24.89 -6.78 27.46
N ASN A 142 24.15 -6.30 26.46
CA ASN A 142 23.64 -7.13 25.39
C ASN A 142 24.73 -7.47 24.38
N LEU A 143 24.55 -8.60 23.71
CA LEU A 143 25.36 -8.96 22.54
C LEU A 143 25.20 -7.90 21.45
N TYR A 144 26.31 -7.52 20.83
CA TYR A 144 26.24 -6.58 19.69
C TYR A 144 25.39 -7.18 18.57
N ASN A 145 24.56 -6.33 17.95
CA ASN A 145 23.70 -6.69 16.83
C ASN A 145 23.71 -5.56 15.80
N GLY A 146 24.28 -5.82 14.61
CA GLY A 146 24.39 -4.84 13.54
C GLY A 146 23.04 -4.33 13.04
N ALA A 147 22.04 -5.21 12.95
CA ALA A 147 20.68 -4.83 12.54
C ALA A 147 20.02 -3.90 13.57
N GLU A 148 20.25 -4.10 14.89
CA GLU A 148 19.72 -3.19 15.92
C GLU A 148 20.39 -1.82 15.87
N VAL A 149 21.68 -1.77 15.56
CA VAL A 149 22.40 -0.50 15.38
C VAL A 149 21.83 0.26 14.19
N THR A 150 21.69 -0.38 13.03
CA THR A 150 21.11 0.23 11.83
C THR A 150 19.65 0.67 12.09
N TYR A 151 18.88 -0.15 12.75
CA TYR A 151 17.51 0.18 13.15
C TYR A 151 17.46 1.42 14.07
N THR A 152 18.41 1.54 15.01
CA THR A 152 18.52 2.72 15.89
C THR A 152 18.78 3.99 15.11
N GLU A 153 19.72 3.94 14.16
CA GLU A 153 20.02 5.07 13.25
C GLU A 153 18.78 5.49 12.45
N GLU A 154 18.05 4.51 11.91
CA GLU A 154 16.81 4.76 11.18
C GLU A 154 15.70 5.36 12.06
N VAL A 155 15.51 4.83 13.27
CA VAL A 155 14.48 5.32 14.19
C VAL A 155 14.75 6.77 14.58
N ILE A 156 16.00 7.11 14.89
CA ILE A 156 16.42 8.49 15.22
C ILE A 156 16.22 9.39 13.99
N SER A 157 16.66 8.95 12.81
CA SER A 157 16.49 9.71 11.56
C SER A 157 15.01 9.95 11.23
N LYS A 158 14.17 8.92 11.33
CA LYS A 158 12.72 9.03 11.14
C LYS A 158 12.06 9.93 12.18
N PHE A 159 12.53 9.89 13.42
CA PHE A 159 12.04 10.77 14.48
C PHE A 159 12.35 12.24 14.16
N LEU A 160 13.60 12.57 13.87
CA LEU A 160 14.03 13.93 13.50
C LEU A 160 13.31 14.43 12.23
N GLY A 161 13.09 13.54 11.26
CA GLY A 161 12.34 13.82 10.03
C GLY A 161 10.90 14.29 10.25
N ARG A 162 10.27 13.96 11.40
CA ARG A 162 8.92 14.46 11.75
C ARG A 162 8.92 15.94 12.13
N PHE A 163 10.07 16.47 12.51
CA PHE A 163 10.23 17.84 12.99
C PHE A 163 10.94 18.76 12.00
N GLY A 164 10.99 18.35 10.73
CA GLY A 164 11.53 19.15 9.64
C GLY A 164 13.00 18.89 9.33
N TYR A 165 13.70 18.05 10.06
CA TYR A 165 15.05 17.63 9.75
C TYR A 165 15.00 16.49 8.74
N ALA A 166 14.80 16.84 7.46
CA ALA A 166 14.49 15.85 6.42
C ALA A 166 15.67 14.96 6.02
N TYR A 167 16.90 15.44 6.25
CA TYR A 167 18.13 14.75 5.85
C TYR A 167 19.13 14.65 7.01
N PRO A 168 18.72 14.12 8.18
CA PRO A 168 19.61 14.00 9.31
C PRO A 168 20.68 12.94 9.01
N LYS A 169 21.90 13.19 9.46
CA LYS A 169 22.98 12.20 9.41
C LYS A 169 23.11 11.59 10.79
N VAL A 170 22.76 10.32 10.90
CA VAL A 170 22.91 9.54 12.12
C VAL A 170 23.85 8.39 11.79
N THR A 171 24.98 8.29 12.49
CA THR A 171 26.00 7.28 12.22
C THR A 171 26.56 6.79 13.54
N THR A 172 26.61 5.48 13.70
CA THR A 172 27.21 4.85 14.88
C THR A 172 28.67 4.54 14.65
N ILE A 173 29.51 4.98 15.56
CA ILE A 173 30.96 4.75 15.55
C ILE A 173 31.26 3.73 16.64
N PRO A 174 31.63 2.48 16.29
CA PRO A 174 32.03 1.48 17.27
C PRO A 174 33.50 1.73 17.71
N ASP A 175 33.71 1.70 19.01
CA ASP A 175 35.05 1.63 19.61
C ASP A 175 35.20 0.23 20.26
N ILE A 176 36.07 -0.59 19.69
CA ILE A 176 36.16 -2.02 19.96
C ILE A 176 37.33 -2.30 20.90
N ASN A 177 37.06 -2.90 22.05
CA ASN A 177 38.06 -3.43 22.94
C ASN A 177 38.19 -4.94 22.73
N ASP A 178 39.28 -5.33 22.06
CA ASP A 178 39.57 -6.73 21.74
C ASP A 178 40.03 -7.56 22.96
N GLU A 179 40.52 -6.90 24.04
CA GLU A 179 40.96 -7.61 25.25
C GLU A 179 39.76 -8.05 26.11
N GLU A 180 38.73 -7.22 26.19
CA GLU A 180 37.54 -7.49 26.98
C GLU A 180 36.37 -8.02 26.16
N HIS A 181 36.50 -8.13 24.83
CA HIS A 181 35.46 -8.47 23.87
C HIS A 181 34.20 -7.59 24.04
N THR A 182 34.43 -6.28 24.19
CA THR A 182 33.38 -5.29 24.37
C THR A 182 33.44 -4.21 23.30
N VAL A 183 32.30 -3.55 23.07
CA VAL A 183 32.22 -2.40 22.15
C VAL A 183 31.47 -1.26 22.79
N LYS A 184 32.04 -0.06 22.73
CA LYS A 184 31.37 1.19 23.02
C LYS A 184 30.79 1.75 21.71
N LEU A 185 29.50 2.08 21.72
CA LEU A 185 28.82 2.63 20.57
C LEU A 185 28.60 4.14 20.75
N SER A 186 29.21 4.95 19.92
CA SER A 186 29.01 6.40 19.89
C SER A 186 28.14 6.78 18.71
N ILE A 187 26.87 7.13 18.98
CA ILE A 187 25.89 7.54 17.96
C ILE A 187 26.07 9.04 17.70
N SER A 188 26.63 9.36 16.56
CA SER A 188 26.83 10.74 16.10
C SER A 188 25.60 11.22 15.36
N ILE A 189 25.04 12.35 15.81
CA ILE A 189 23.81 12.94 15.28
C ILE A 189 24.12 14.34 14.76
N ASP A 190 23.83 14.55 13.48
CA ASP A 190 23.79 15.85 12.83
C ASP A 190 22.42 16.02 12.17
N PRO A 191 21.50 16.78 12.77
CA PRO A 191 20.15 16.97 12.23
C PRO A 191 20.14 17.78 10.93
N GLY A 192 21.18 18.54 10.66
CA GLY A 192 21.22 19.48 9.54
C GLY A 192 20.25 20.66 9.71
N LYS A 193 19.89 21.30 8.59
CA LYS A 193 18.92 22.41 8.59
C LYS A 193 17.48 21.88 8.58
N ARG A 194 16.57 22.65 9.18
CA ARG A 194 15.13 22.43 8.97
C ARG A 194 14.76 22.82 7.54
N ILE A 195 14.01 21.92 6.91
CA ILE A 195 13.53 22.10 5.55
C ILE A 195 12.05 22.42 5.59
N TYR A 196 11.61 23.37 4.78
CA TYR A 196 10.22 23.79 4.66
C TYR A 196 9.69 23.49 3.25
N VAL A 197 8.41 23.17 3.17
CA VAL A 197 7.73 22.94 1.89
C VAL A 197 7.27 24.27 1.33
N ASN A 198 7.81 24.68 0.19
CA ASN A 198 7.37 25.86 -0.52
C ASN A 198 6.04 25.61 -1.24
N LYS A 199 6.01 24.60 -2.12
CA LYS A 199 4.80 24.20 -2.87
C LYS A 199 4.68 22.68 -3.00
N VAL A 200 3.44 22.24 -3.13
CA VAL A 200 3.11 20.88 -3.54
C VAL A 200 2.50 20.94 -4.93
N ASN A 201 3.15 20.33 -5.89
CA ASN A 201 2.72 20.29 -7.29
C ASN A 201 2.19 18.89 -7.65
N PHE A 202 1.28 18.86 -8.62
CA PHE A 202 0.78 17.61 -9.19
C PHE A 202 1.02 17.59 -10.70
N SER A 203 1.37 16.42 -11.21
CA SER A 203 1.50 16.14 -12.64
C SER A 203 0.85 14.79 -12.97
N GLY A 204 0.36 14.65 -14.22
CA GLY A 204 -0.29 13.42 -14.68
C GLY A 204 -1.79 13.31 -14.38
N ASN A 205 -2.37 14.25 -13.64
CA ASN A 205 -3.81 14.32 -13.36
C ASN A 205 -4.57 15.03 -14.50
N ASN A 206 -4.83 14.29 -15.58
CA ASN A 206 -5.46 14.84 -16.78
C ASN A 206 -6.99 14.98 -16.63
N VAL A 207 -7.62 14.13 -15.84
CA VAL A 207 -9.06 14.08 -15.58
C VAL A 207 -9.39 14.60 -14.19
N THR A 208 -8.64 14.18 -13.17
CA THR A 208 -8.91 14.54 -11.78
C THR A 208 -8.50 15.98 -11.51
N ALA A 209 -9.41 16.77 -10.96
CA ALA A 209 -9.12 18.15 -10.57
C ALA A 209 -8.08 18.21 -9.45
N ASP A 210 -7.14 19.15 -9.51
CA ASP A 210 -6.06 19.36 -8.54
C ASP A 210 -6.57 19.41 -7.08
N ARG A 211 -7.69 20.12 -6.84
CA ARG A 211 -8.35 20.20 -5.52
C ARG A 211 -8.71 18.84 -4.92
N VAL A 212 -8.98 17.82 -5.77
CA VAL A 212 -9.34 16.46 -5.33
C VAL A 212 -8.12 15.74 -4.79
N LEU A 213 -6.95 15.99 -5.36
CA LEU A 213 -5.67 15.45 -4.88
C LEU A 213 -5.21 16.20 -3.64
N ARG A 214 -5.28 17.53 -3.64
CA ARG A 214 -4.83 18.37 -2.51
C ARG A 214 -5.55 18.07 -1.20
N ARG A 215 -6.83 17.77 -1.23
CA ARG A 215 -7.60 17.43 0.00
C ARG A 215 -7.15 16.11 0.65
N GLU A 216 -6.43 15.26 -0.08
CA GLU A 216 -5.87 14.02 0.46
C GLU A 216 -4.51 14.24 1.13
N LEU A 217 -3.86 15.37 0.93
CA LEU A 217 -2.54 15.65 1.49
C LEU A 217 -2.59 15.77 3.02
N ARG A 218 -1.51 15.37 3.65
CA ARG A 218 -1.21 15.59 5.06
C ARG A 218 -0.04 16.54 5.26
N GLN A 219 0.88 16.58 4.29
CA GLN A 219 1.92 17.59 4.22
C GLN A 219 1.34 18.89 3.67
N MET A 220 1.50 19.97 4.43
CA MET A 220 1.02 21.31 4.04
C MET A 220 2.16 22.14 3.46
N GLU A 221 1.81 23.03 2.53
CA GLU A 221 2.69 24.09 2.06
C GLU A 221 2.98 25.09 3.19
N GLY A 222 4.18 25.64 3.23
CA GLY A 222 4.65 26.56 4.28
C GLY A 222 4.99 25.90 5.62
N ALA A 223 4.69 24.62 5.80
CA ALA A 223 5.09 23.87 6.98
C ALA A 223 6.48 23.24 6.79
N TRP A 224 7.13 22.82 7.87
CA TRP A 224 8.34 22.01 7.75
C TRP A 224 8.04 20.69 7.04
N LEU A 225 9.02 20.24 6.26
CA LEU A 225 8.94 18.94 5.57
C LEU A 225 8.95 17.80 6.58
N SER A 226 7.94 16.96 6.53
CA SER A 226 7.88 15.71 7.29
C SER A 226 7.78 14.54 6.32
N ASN A 227 8.85 13.76 6.20
CA ASN A 227 8.86 12.58 5.33
C ASN A 227 7.68 11.63 5.61
N SER A 228 7.34 11.47 6.89
CA SER A 228 6.16 10.68 7.31
C SER A 228 4.85 11.25 6.78
N LEU A 229 4.65 12.58 6.76
CA LEU A 229 3.43 13.21 6.25
C LEU A 229 3.37 13.15 4.72
N VAL A 230 4.50 13.23 4.02
CA VAL A 230 4.56 13.06 2.56
C VAL A 230 4.22 11.62 2.19
N GLU A 231 4.80 10.63 2.86
CA GLU A 231 4.48 9.21 2.66
C GLU A 231 3.00 8.91 2.97
N HIS A 232 2.46 9.48 4.04
CA HIS A 232 1.02 9.36 4.32
C HIS A 232 0.17 9.98 3.22
N SER A 233 0.59 11.12 2.67
CA SER A 233 -0.08 11.76 1.53
C SER A 233 -0.06 10.84 0.30
N LYS A 234 1.10 10.27 -0.04
CA LYS A 234 1.26 9.27 -1.11
C LYS A 234 0.32 8.08 -0.89
N ALA A 235 0.33 7.50 0.31
CA ALA A 235 -0.52 6.35 0.64
C ALA A 235 -2.02 6.66 0.52
N ARG A 236 -2.46 7.88 0.86
CA ARG A 236 -3.86 8.31 0.70
C ARG A 236 -4.23 8.49 -0.77
N LEU A 237 -3.37 9.14 -1.54
CA LEU A 237 -3.56 9.30 -2.99
C LEU A 237 -3.63 7.94 -3.70
N SER A 238 -2.76 7.00 -3.34
CA SER A 238 -2.73 5.64 -3.91
C SER A 238 -3.98 4.81 -3.56
N ARG A 239 -4.72 5.17 -2.51
CA ARG A 239 -6.00 4.51 -2.17
C ARG A 239 -7.18 4.97 -3.03
N LEU A 240 -7.03 6.06 -3.77
CA LEU A 240 -8.08 6.54 -4.67
C LEU A 240 -8.29 5.52 -5.80
N PRO A 241 -9.53 5.06 -6.05
CA PRO A 241 -9.79 3.97 -6.99
C PRO A 241 -9.51 4.34 -8.46
N TYR A 242 -9.24 5.60 -8.73
CA TYR A 242 -8.91 6.15 -10.04
C TYR A 242 -7.42 6.52 -10.20
N MET A 243 -6.56 6.10 -9.25
CA MET A 243 -5.10 6.22 -9.32
C MET A 243 -4.49 4.83 -9.48
N GLU A 244 -3.61 4.69 -10.48
CA GLU A 244 -2.82 3.47 -10.73
C GLU A 244 -1.52 3.51 -9.95
N THR A 245 -0.73 4.59 -10.14
CA THR A 245 0.52 4.81 -9.42
C THR A 245 0.60 6.26 -8.93
N VAL A 246 1.25 6.44 -7.80
CA VAL A 246 1.54 7.75 -7.21
C VAL A 246 2.98 7.72 -6.74
N GLU A 247 3.81 8.59 -7.31
CA GLU A 247 5.19 8.79 -6.90
C GLU A 247 5.38 10.24 -6.46
N PHE A 248 6.42 10.51 -5.67
CA PHE A 248 6.77 11.86 -5.31
C PHE A 248 8.28 12.05 -5.29
N GLU A 249 8.69 13.27 -5.54
CA GLU A 249 10.07 13.72 -5.41
C GLU A 249 10.09 15.02 -4.61
N THR A 250 11.15 15.23 -3.85
CA THR A 250 11.41 16.48 -3.14
C THR A 250 12.56 17.22 -3.83
N ASN A 251 12.24 18.36 -4.44
CA ASN A 251 13.17 19.12 -5.24
C ASN A 251 13.58 20.41 -4.51
N GLN A 252 14.87 20.55 -4.20
CA GLN A 252 15.39 21.74 -3.58
C GLN A 252 15.31 22.94 -4.54
N ILE A 253 14.96 24.09 -4.01
CA ILE A 253 14.87 25.33 -4.79
C ILE A 253 16.26 25.94 -4.95
N SER A 254 16.60 26.28 -6.18
CA SER A 254 17.91 26.86 -6.49
C SER A 254 18.10 28.21 -5.76
N GLY A 255 19.14 28.28 -4.91
CA GLY A 255 19.44 29.46 -4.10
C GLY A 255 18.82 29.49 -2.70
N GLU A 256 17.94 28.54 -2.37
CA GLU A 256 17.30 28.42 -1.06
C GLU A 256 17.64 27.04 -0.47
N GLU A 257 18.45 27.00 0.58
CA GLU A 257 18.94 25.74 1.15
C GLU A 257 17.92 25.03 2.05
N ASP A 258 16.92 25.76 2.53
CA ASP A 258 15.90 25.32 3.49
C ASP A 258 14.49 25.18 2.90
N LEU A 259 14.34 25.37 1.58
CA LEU A 259 13.07 25.27 0.87
C LEU A 259 13.08 24.17 -0.18
N VAL A 260 12.01 23.37 -0.20
CA VAL A 260 11.77 22.32 -1.20
C VAL A 260 10.38 22.44 -1.80
N ASN A 261 10.24 22.02 -3.05
CA ASN A 261 8.95 21.65 -3.63
C ASN A 261 8.75 20.14 -3.48
N VAL A 262 7.51 19.73 -3.20
CA VAL A 262 7.11 18.33 -3.24
C VAL A 262 6.29 18.12 -4.50
N ASP A 263 6.85 17.37 -5.43
CA ASP A 263 6.25 17.14 -6.75
C ASP A 263 5.69 15.72 -6.82
N PHE A 264 4.34 15.61 -6.82
CA PHE A 264 3.65 14.33 -6.98
C PHE A 264 3.41 14.05 -8.48
N THR A 265 3.86 12.90 -8.95
CA THR A 265 3.53 12.38 -10.26
C THR A 265 2.51 11.26 -10.12
N VAL A 266 1.33 11.46 -10.68
CA VAL A 266 0.24 10.49 -10.61
C VAL A 266 -0.02 9.90 -12.00
N LYS A 267 -0.38 8.63 -12.01
CA LYS A 267 -0.91 7.95 -13.19
C LYS A 267 -2.35 7.56 -12.92
N GLU A 268 -3.27 8.11 -13.70
CA GLU A 268 -4.69 7.82 -13.57
C GLU A 268 -5.05 6.51 -14.26
N GLN A 269 -6.03 5.80 -13.70
CA GLN A 269 -6.66 4.62 -14.30
C GLN A 269 -8.15 4.84 -14.52
N ALA A 270 -8.78 3.92 -15.25
CA ALA A 270 -10.21 4.00 -15.51
C ALA A 270 -11.00 4.02 -14.20
N SER A 271 -11.77 5.09 -13.98
CA SER A 271 -12.56 5.34 -12.78
C SER A 271 -13.98 4.80 -12.86
N GLY A 272 -14.39 4.31 -14.01
CA GLY A 272 -15.71 3.74 -14.28
C GLY A 272 -15.68 2.26 -14.57
N SER A 273 -16.76 1.59 -14.19
CA SER A 273 -17.04 0.20 -14.58
C SER A 273 -18.44 0.10 -15.16
N PHE A 274 -18.57 -0.72 -16.21
CA PHE A 274 -19.83 -1.11 -16.79
C PHE A 274 -19.99 -2.62 -16.64
N THR A 275 -21.14 -3.02 -16.15
CA THR A 275 -21.50 -4.44 -16.01
C THR A 275 -22.77 -4.69 -16.82
N ALA A 276 -22.78 -5.72 -17.64
CA ALA A 276 -23.97 -6.20 -18.30
C ALA A 276 -23.97 -7.72 -18.25
N GLY A 277 -25.08 -8.31 -17.91
CA GLY A 277 -25.23 -9.75 -17.81
C GLY A 277 -26.60 -10.20 -18.27
N VAL A 278 -26.63 -11.37 -18.89
CA VAL A 278 -27.84 -12.10 -19.31
C VAL A 278 -27.75 -13.50 -18.75
N GLY A 279 -28.79 -13.94 -18.09
CA GLY A 279 -28.90 -15.30 -17.53
C GLY A 279 -30.24 -15.89 -17.81
N PHE A 280 -30.33 -17.20 -17.81
CA PHE A 280 -31.60 -17.94 -17.88
C PHE A 280 -31.61 -19.01 -16.82
N GLY A 281 -32.72 -19.10 -16.09
CA GLY A 281 -32.95 -20.12 -15.09
C GLY A 281 -34.40 -20.61 -15.16
N ASP A 282 -34.65 -21.87 -14.81
CA ASP A 282 -35.98 -22.48 -14.90
C ASP A 282 -37.03 -21.72 -14.10
N GLN A 283 -36.67 -21.20 -12.94
CA GLN A 283 -37.56 -20.42 -12.07
C GLN A 283 -37.52 -18.93 -12.35
N THR A 284 -36.31 -18.38 -12.58
CA THR A 284 -36.10 -16.94 -12.79
C THR A 284 -36.46 -16.47 -14.19
N GLY A 285 -36.57 -17.42 -15.15
CA GLY A 285 -36.68 -17.06 -16.58
C GLY A 285 -35.45 -16.33 -17.11
N LEU A 286 -35.67 -15.47 -18.08
CA LEU A 286 -34.64 -14.57 -18.60
C LEU A 286 -34.36 -13.51 -17.56
N SER A 287 -33.09 -13.40 -17.16
CA SER A 287 -32.59 -12.39 -16.25
C SER A 287 -31.64 -11.45 -16.98
N LEU A 288 -31.84 -10.15 -16.81
CA LEU A 288 -30.98 -9.09 -17.34
C LEU A 288 -30.48 -8.23 -16.18
N ASN A 289 -29.18 -7.96 -16.15
CA ASN A 289 -28.60 -7.00 -15.25
C ASN A 289 -27.73 -6.00 -16.01
N ALA A 290 -27.81 -4.74 -15.65
CA ALA A 290 -26.96 -3.69 -16.16
C ALA A 290 -26.58 -2.73 -15.04
N GLY A 291 -25.32 -2.36 -14.99
CA GLY A 291 -24.81 -1.43 -13.98
C GLY A 291 -23.74 -0.53 -14.57
N VAL A 292 -23.73 0.72 -14.12
CA VAL A 292 -22.69 1.70 -14.39
C VAL A 292 -22.25 2.28 -13.05
N GLN A 293 -20.98 2.26 -12.79
CA GLN A 293 -20.41 2.93 -11.62
C GLN A 293 -19.25 3.81 -12.05
N GLN A 294 -19.23 5.05 -11.62
CA GLN A 294 -18.18 6.03 -11.88
C GLN A 294 -17.67 6.58 -10.54
N ASN A 295 -16.39 6.36 -10.23
CA ASN A 295 -15.79 6.74 -8.95
C ASN A 295 -15.15 8.14 -8.95
N ASN A 296 -15.03 8.76 -10.11
CA ASN A 296 -14.49 10.12 -10.27
C ASN A 296 -15.32 10.87 -11.31
N PHE A 297 -16.61 11.08 -10.98
CA PHE A 297 -17.53 11.69 -11.91
C PHE A 297 -17.10 13.13 -12.25
N LEU A 298 -16.84 13.39 -13.54
CA LEU A 298 -16.35 14.65 -14.06
C LEU A 298 -15.06 15.17 -13.37
N GLY A 299 -14.19 14.27 -12.88
CA GLY A 299 -12.95 14.65 -12.22
C GLY A 299 -13.09 15.25 -10.81
N THR A 300 -14.28 15.19 -10.22
CA THR A 300 -14.59 15.79 -8.91
C THR A 300 -14.31 14.89 -7.71
N GLY A 301 -13.97 13.61 -7.97
CA GLY A 301 -13.85 12.57 -6.94
C GLY A 301 -15.19 12.06 -6.41
N ASN A 302 -16.31 12.52 -6.95
CA ASN A 302 -17.65 12.07 -6.58
C ASN A 302 -17.96 10.74 -7.24
N ARG A 303 -18.83 9.95 -6.60
CA ARG A 303 -19.25 8.64 -7.10
C ARG A 303 -20.67 8.72 -7.60
N LEU A 304 -20.90 8.17 -8.79
CA LEU A 304 -22.22 8.00 -9.38
C LEU A 304 -22.42 6.52 -9.69
N GLY A 305 -23.56 5.98 -9.27
CA GLY A 305 -23.93 4.60 -9.54
C GLY A 305 -25.33 4.51 -10.13
N PHE A 306 -25.50 3.65 -11.11
CA PHE A 306 -26.79 3.27 -11.68
C PHE A 306 -26.83 1.77 -11.86
N ASN A 307 -27.90 1.10 -11.38
CA ASN A 307 -28.10 -0.33 -11.49
C ASN A 307 -29.52 -0.64 -11.89
N ILE A 308 -29.68 -1.58 -12.80
CA ILE A 308 -30.95 -2.21 -13.18
C ILE A 308 -30.77 -3.71 -13.14
N ASN A 309 -31.75 -4.39 -12.50
CA ASN A 309 -31.87 -5.84 -12.57
C ASN A 309 -33.33 -6.19 -12.88
N THR A 310 -33.54 -7.09 -13.81
CA THR A 310 -34.86 -7.56 -14.16
C THR A 310 -34.84 -9.07 -14.39
N ASN A 311 -35.83 -9.75 -13.89
CA ASN A 311 -36.11 -11.14 -14.18
C ASN A 311 -37.62 -11.39 -14.18
N ARG A 312 -38.06 -12.64 -14.30
CA ARG A 312 -39.47 -13.01 -14.42
C ARG A 312 -40.34 -12.45 -13.29
N TYR A 313 -39.83 -12.38 -12.06
CA TYR A 313 -40.62 -12.03 -10.87
C TYR A 313 -40.07 -10.80 -10.11
N SER A 314 -38.90 -10.27 -10.50
CA SER A 314 -38.31 -9.13 -9.81
C SER A 314 -37.72 -8.11 -10.79
N ASN A 315 -38.07 -6.85 -10.58
CA ASN A 315 -37.50 -5.71 -11.29
C ASN A 315 -36.98 -4.73 -10.27
N SER A 316 -35.75 -4.28 -10.43
CA SER A 316 -35.17 -3.25 -9.57
C SER A 316 -34.34 -2.24 -10.37
N ALA A 317 -34.42 -1.00 -9.93
CA ALA A 317 -33.57 0.08 -10.47
C ALA A 317 -33.12 0.98 -9.31
N SER A 318 -31.89 1.45 -9.36
CA SER A 318 -31.36 2.39 -8.37
C SER A 318 -30.37 3.37 -8.98
N ILE A 319 -30.40 4.59 -8.46
CA ILE A 319 -29.39 5.63 -8.72
C ILE A 319 -28.81 6.03 -7.39
N SER A 320 -27.49 6.10 -7.31
CA SER A 320 -26.76 6.56 -6.14
C SER A 320 -25.73 7.63 -6.50
N PHE A 321 -25.58 8.61 -5.64
CA PHE A 321 -24.56 9.64 -5.74
C PHE A 321 -23.90 9.81 -4.37
N THR A 322 -22.57 9.96 -4.35
CA THR A 322 -21.82 10.18 -3.10
C THR A 322 -20.73 11.23 -3.32
N ASP A 323 -20.74 12.26 -2.51
CA ASP A 323 -19.63 13.19 -2.35
C ASP A 323 -18.83 12.79 -1.11
N PRO A 324 -17.59 12.29 -1.28
CA PRO A 324 -16.76 11.87 -0.15
C PRO A 324 -16.22 13.04 0.68
N TYR A 325 -16.28 14.27 0.15
CA TYR A 325 -15.82 15.50 0.80
C TYR A 325 -16.89 16.60 0.67
N PHE A 326 -18.09 16.30 1.16
CA PHE A 326 -19.17 17.29 1.24
C PHE A 326 -18.79 18.48 2.12
N THR A 327 -17.96 18.24 3.14
CA THR A 327 -17.30 19.29 3.92
C THR A 327 -15.78 19.18 3.81
N VAL A 328 -15.07 20.24 4.18
CA VAL A 328 -13.60 20.29 4.20
C VAL A 328 -12.98 19.25 5.16
N ASP A 329 -13.70 18.88 6.20
CA ASP A 329 -13.30 17.87 7.21
C ASP A 329 -13.56 16.42 6.75
N ALA A 330 -13.77 16.21 5.44
CA ALA A 330 -14.02 14.89 4.86
C ALA A 330 -15.31 14.20 5.36
N VAL A 331 -16.31 14.96 5.80
CA VAL A 331 -17.66 14.41 6.01
C VAL A 331 -18.23 14.06 4.64
N SER A 332 -18.58 12.81 4.43
CA SER A 332 -19.19 12.36 3.19
C SER A 332 -20.72 12.50 3.24
N LEU A 333 -21.31 12.81 2.11
CA LEU A 333 -22.76 12.78 1.90
C LEU A 333 -23.09 11.87 0.72
N GLY A 334 -23.89 10.83 0.96
CA GLY A 334 -24.44 9.95 -0.06
C GLY A 334 -25.96 10.08 -0.16
N GLY A 335 -26.47 9.94 -1.36
CA GLY A 335 -27.90 9.86 -1.65
C GLY A 335 -28.21 8.68 -2.57
N GLN A 336 -29.34 8.01 -2.35
CA GLN A 336 -29.82 6.92 -3.20
C GLN A 336 -31.32 7.04 -3.41
N ILE A 337 -31.75 6.83 -4.66
CA ILE A 337 -33.15 6.64 -5.02
C ILE A 337 -33.27 5.23 -5.60
N PHE A 338 -34.30 4.49 -5.20
CA PHE A 338 -34.49 3.12 -5.65
C PHE A 338 -35.96 2.79 -5.90
N TYR A 339 -36.15 1.83 -6.78
CA TYR A 339 -37.41 1.20 -7.09
C TYR A 339 -37.19 -0.32 -7.16
N GLN A 340 -38.10 -1.07 -6.57
CA GLN A 340 -38.15 -2.53 -6.63
C GLN A 340 -39.58 -3.01 -6.77
N ALA A 341 -39.83 -3.89 -7.71
CA ALA A 341 -41.09 -4.59 -7.85
C ALA A 341 -40.83 -6.09 -7.75
N PHE A 342 -41.69 -6.80 -7.01
CA PHE A 342 -41.62 -8.23 -6.83
C PHE A 342 -43.02 -8.82 -7.04
N ASP A 343 -43.14 -9.81 -7.95
CA ASP A 343 -44.35 -10.56 -8.28
C ASP A 343 -44.20 -11.97 -7.68
N ALA A 344 -44.86 -12.21 -6.57
CA ALA A 344 -44.76 -13.48 -5.85
C ALA A 344 -45.47 -14.61 -6.58
N GLY A 345 -46.57 -14.35 -7.31
CA GLY A 345 -47.25 -15.36 -8.13
C GLY A 345 -46.34 -15.90 -9.23
N SER A 346 -45.59 -15.03 -9.90
CA SER A 346 -44.62 -15.45 -10.90
C SER A 346 -43.42 -16.20 -10.30
N ALA A 347 -43.17 -16.08 -9.00
CA ALA A 347 -42.17 -16.84 -8.24
C ALA A 347 -42.71 -18.19 -7.67
N ASN A 348 -43.93 -18.58 -8.04
CA ASN A 348 -44.66 -19.75 -7.50
C ASN A 348 -44.90 -19.69 -5.98
N LEU A 349 -45.09 -18.49 -5.47
CA LEU A 349 -45.54 -18.22 -4.10
C LEU A 349 -47.02 -17.81 -4.09
N VAL A 350 -47.50 -17.34 -2.93
CA VAL A 350 -48.82 -16.74 -2.82
C VAL A 350 -48.94 -15.54 -3.76
N ASP A 351 -50.08 -15.43 -4.49
CA ASP A 351 -50.27 -14.39 -5.50
C ASP A 351 -50.44 -12.99 -4.88
N TYR A 352 -49.32 -12.26 -4.81
CA TYR A 352 -49.29 -10.86 -4.46
C TYR A 352 -48.16 -10.13 -5.20
N ASN A 353 -48.35 -8.86 -5.40
CA ASN A 353 -47.33 -7.96 -5.95
C ASN A 353 -46.87 -6.98 -4.87
N ASN A 354 -45.59 -6.85 -4.69
CA ASN A 354 -45.01 -5.87 -3.81
C ASN A 354 -44.15 -4.85 -4.63
N LYS A 355 -44.48 -3.59 -4.51
CA LYS A 355 -43.67 -2.47 -5.08
C LYS A 355 -43.12 -1.65 -3.94
N THR A 356 -41.80 -1.51 -3.94
CA THR A 356 -41.08 -0.67 -2.97
C THR A 356 -40.31 0.40 -3.70
N TYR A 357 -40.49 1.64 -3.31
CA TYR A 357 -39.72 2.75 -3.81
C TYR A 357 -39.39 3.71 -2.68
N GLY A 358 -38.28 4.40 -2.82
CA GLY A 358 -37.84 5.28 -1.75
C GLY A 358 -36.55 6.00 -2.05
N PHE A 359 -36.12 6.72 -1.04
CA PHE A 359 -34.82 7.39 -1.06
C PHE A 359 -34.12 7.26 0.29
N GLY A 360 -32.79 7.36 0.28
CA GLY A 360 -31.97 7.36 1.48
C GLY A 360 -30.87 8.42 1.38
N LEU A 361 -30.52 9.01 2.52
CA LEU A 361 -29.38 9.90 2.67
C LEU A 361 -28.46 9.32 3.75
N ASN A 362 -27.16 9.34 3.50
CA ASN A 362 -26.15 8.87 4.44
C ASN A 362 -25.04 9.88 4.61
N TRP A 363 -24.63 10.09 5.84
CA TRP A 363 -23.46 10.88 6.20
C TRP A 363 -22.39 9.96 6.78
N GLY A 364 -21.13 10.23 6.43
CA GLY A 364 -19.98 9.52 7.00
C GLY A 364 -19.02 10.51 7.62
N PHE A 365 -18.80 10.40 8.93
CA PHE A 365 -17.94 11.27 9.72
C PHE A 365 -16.62 10.55 10.03
N PRO A 366 -15.47 10.99 9.49
CA PRO A 366 -14.18 10.44 9.85
C PRO A 366 -13.81 10.90 11.27
N ILE A 367 -13.61 9.95 12.19
CA ILE A 367 -13.11 10.23 13.54
C ILE A 367 -11.59 10.27 13.54
N ASN A 368 -10.99 9.35 12.80
CA ASN A 368 -9.54 9.31 12.52
C ASN A 368 -9.30 8.54 11.21
N GLU A 369 -8.04 8.27 10.88
CA GLU A 369 -7.66 7.56 9.64
C GLU A 369 -8.27 6.15 9.52
N TYR A 370 -8.63 5.52 10.64
CA TYR A 370 -9.11 4.14 10.70
C TYR A 370 -10.58 4.00 11.07
N VAL A 371 -11.18 5.00 11.72
CA VAL A 371 -12.53 4.92 12.28
C VAL A 371 -13.46 5.95 11.64
N ARG A 372 -14.60 5.49 11.18
CA ARG A 372 -15.67 6.31 10.61
C ARG A 372 -17.00 6.02 11.28
N LEU A 373 -17.75 7.05 11.63
CA LEU A 373 -19.15 6.96 12.04
C LEU A 373 -20.03 7.18 10.81
N GLY A 374 -21.09 6.40 10.67
CA GLY A 374 -22.11 6.57 9.66
C GLY A 374 -23.46 6.90 10.31
N PHE A 375 -24.18 7.81 9.70
CA PHE A 375 -25.56 8.11 10.03
C PHE A 375 -26.39 8.18 8.76
N GLY A 376 -27.56 7.58 8.76
CA GLY A 376 -28.42 7.58 7.59
C GLY A 376 -29.88 7.73 7.96
N VAL A 377 -30.61 8.37 7.06
CA VAL A 377 -32.07 8.48 7.09
C VAL A 377 -32.64 7.99 5.77
N GLY A 378 -33.77 7.32 5.83
CA GLY A 378 -34.43 6.81 4.64
C GLY A 378 -35.94 6.90 4.74
N PHE A 379 -36.53 6.95 3.57
CA PHE A 379 -37.98 6.80 3.40
C PHE A 379 -38.23 5.74 2.33
N LYS A 380 -39.14 4.81 2.62
CA LYS A 380 -39.62 3.84 1.63
C LYS A 380 -41.13 3.66 1.75
N ASN A 381 -41.76 3.54 0.61
CA ASN A 381 -43.15 3.22 0.48
C ASN A 381 -43.27 1.77 -0.07
N ASN A 382 -43.95 0.89 0.64
CA ASN A 382 -44.27 -0.48 0.21
C ASN A 382 -45.72 -0.52 -0.19
N GLU A 383 -46.00 -0.89 -1.42
CA GLU A 383 -47.35 -1.09 -1.95
C GLU A 383 -47.59 -2.57 -2.24
N ILE A 384 -48.61 -3.14 -1.61
CA ILE A 384 -48.98 -4.55 -1.79
C ILE A 384 -50.32 -4.60 -2.51
N THR A 385 -50.37 -5.37 -3.58
CA THR A 385 -51.57 -5.57 -4.42
C THR A 385 -51.79 -7.08 -4.71
N SER A 386 -53.00 -7.44 -5.16
CA SER A 386 -53.38 -8.82 -5.58
C SER A 386 -53.11 -9.83 -4.48
N LEU A 387 -53.84 -9.68 -3.36
CA LEU A 387 -53.75 -10.62 -2.26
C LEU A 387 -54.78 -11.75 -2.51
N GLU A 388 -54.30 -13.00 -2.61
CA GLU A 388 -55.19 -14.15 -2.61
C GLU A 388 -55.93 -14.31 -1.27
N THR A 389 -57.15 -14.85 -1.34
CA THR A 389 -58.13 -14.93 -0.28
C THR A 389 -57.83 -16.00 0.77
N TYR A 390 -56.74 -15.89 1.50
CA TYR A 390 -56.62 -16.54 2.80
C TYR A 390 -57.34 -15.69 3.85
N GLU A 391 -58.20 -16.27 4.67
CA GLU A 391 -59.01 -15.57 5.67
C GLU A 391 -58.21 -14.61 6.55
N GLN A 392 -56.99 -14.98 6.91
CA GLN A 392 -56.06 -14.13 7.70
C GLN A 392 -55.56 -12.91 6.92
N ILE A 393 -55.27 -13.06 5.64
CA ILE A 393 -54.83 -11.99 4.76
C ILE A 393 -55.99 -11.06 4.45
N GLN A 394 -57.17 -11.59 4.23
CA GLN A 394 -58.39 -10.83 4.01
C GLN A 394 -58.70 -9.95 5.22
N THR A 395 -58.66 -10.50 6.44
CA THR A 395 -58.85 -9.74 7.67
C THR A 395 -57.84 -8.62 7.82
N PHE A 396 -56.56 -8.89 7.48
CA PHE A 396 -55.51 -7.86 7.49
C PHE A 396 -55.76 -6.77 6.45
N TYR A 397 -56.17 -7.17 5.24
CA TYR A 397 -56.49 -6.23 4.15
C TYR A 397 -57.69 -5.35 4.54
N ASP A 398 -58.79 -5.94 5.02
CA ASP A 398 -60.00 -5.22 5.44
C ASP A 398 -59.74 -4.24 6.59
N LEU A 399 -58.78 -4.59 7.45
CA LEU A 399 -58.40 -3.72 8.58
C LEU A 399 -57.51 -2.53 8.16
N HIS A 400 -56.73 -2.65 7.06
CA HIS A 400 -55.76 -1.67 6.66
C HIS A 400 -56.06 -1.00 5.31
N SER A 401 -57.04 -1.46 4.55
CA SER A 401 -57.50 -0.85 3.30
C SER A 401 -58.22 0.49 3.57
N ASP A 402 -58.19 1.40 2.58
CA ASP A 402 -58.94 2.64 2.63
C ASP A 402 -60.42 2.36 2.42
N PRO A 403 -61.31 2.64 3.41
CA PRO A 403 -62.73 2.40 3.28
C PRO A 403 -63.38 3.12 2.08
N ASN A 404 -62.78 4.22 1.62
CA ASN A 404 -63.27 5.01 0.47
C ASN A 404 -62.77 4.48 -0.89
N ASN A 405 -61.71 3.63 -0.88
CA ASN A 405 -61.13 3.03 -2.08
C ASN A 405 -60.59 1.62 -1.77
N PRO A 406 -61.47 0.63 -1.64
CA PRO A 406 -61.12 -0.73 -1.23
C PRO A 406 -60.20 -1.47 -2.24
N ASP A 407 -60.14 -1.00 -3.49
CA ASP A 407 -59.28 -1.58 -4.54
C ASP A 407 -57.88 -0.93 -4.57
N ALA A 408 -57.59 0.03 -3.71
CA ALA A 408 -56.34 0.69 -3.63
C ALA A 408 -55.24 -0.25 -3.06
N PRO A 409 -54.00 -0.19 -3.53
CA PRO A 409 -52.87 -0.91 -2.92
C PRO A 409 -52.78 -0.62 -1.42
N LEU A 410 -52.48 -1.63 -0.62
CA LEU A 410 -52.07 -1.41 0.77
C LEU A 410 -50.69 -0.72 0.77
N ALA A 411 -50.64 0.52 1.21
CA ALA A 411 -49.42 1.31 1.22
C ALA A 411 -48.86 1.51 2.63
N PHE A 412 -47.64 1.05 2.87
CA PHE A 412 -46.94 1.20 4.15
C PHE A 412 -45.75 2.14 3.99
N LYS A 413 -45.81 3.28 4.67
CA LYS A 413 -44.75 4.26 4.71
C LYS A 413 -43.79 3.95 5.85
N ASN A 414 -42.54 3.68 5.54
CA ASN A 414 -41.50 3.39 6.53
C ASN A 414 -40.45 4.49 6.51
N TYR A 415 -40.01 4.88 7.71
CA TYR A 415 -38.90 5.80 7.93
C TYR A 415 -37.78 5.01 8.59
N ASP A 416 -36.64 4.96 7.93
CA ASP A 416 -35.47 4.21 8.39
C ASP A 416 -34.45 5.20 8.99
N LEU A 417 -33.96 4.88 10.18
CA LEU A 417 -32.82 5.55 10.79
C LEU A 417 -31.73 4.50 10.99
N ASN A 418 -30.54 4.78 10.56
CA ASN A 418 -29.40 3.90 10.81
C ASN A 418 -28.22 4.67 11.38
N ALA A 419 -27.46 4.02 12.24
CA ALA A 419 -26.19 4.48 12.74
C ALA A 419 -25.20 3.34 12.68
N SER A 420 -23.99 3.62 12.28
CA SER A 420 -22.93 2.63 12.14
C SER A 420 -21.59 3.15 12.58
N ILE A 421 -20.74 2.28 13.06
CA ILE A 421 -19.33 2.55 13.29
C ILE A 421 -18.53 1.54 12.49
N SER A 422 -17.55 2.01 11.74
CA SER A 422 -16.65 1.14 10.98
C SER A 422 -15.21 1.44 11.33
N ARG A 423 -14.40 0.38 11.49
CA ARG A 423 -12.95 0.47 11.64
C ARG A 423 -12.30 -0.36 10.55
N SER A 424 -11.37 0.24 9.80
CA SER A 424 -10.60 -0.43 8.76
C SER A 424 -9.12 -0.11 8.92
N THR A 425 -8.30 -1.15 9.03
CA THR A 425 -6.83 -1.07 9.05
C THR A 425 -6.22 -1.64 7.77
N LEU A 426 -7.06 -1.92 6.75
CA LEU A 426 -6.63 -2.47 5.48
C LEU A 426 -5.80 -1.44 4.70
N ASN A 427 -4.54 -1.76 4.47
CA ASN A 427 -3.75 -1.11 3.44
C ASN A 427 -3.97 -1.89 2.14
N ARG A 428 -4.16 -1.20 1.00
CA ARG A 428 -3.97 -1.84 -0.30
C ARG A 428 -2.49 -2.19 -0.39
N GLY A 429 -2.14 -3.45 -0.09
CA GLY A 429 -0.88 -4.00 -0.51
C GLY A 429 -0.91 -4.11 -2.03
N THR A 430 0.07 -3.60 -2.70
CA THR A 430 0.42 -4.03 -4.05
C THR A 430 0.88 -5.47 -3.92
N PHE A 431 0.10 -6.42 -4.47
CA PHE A 431 0.56 -7.77 -4.76
C PHE A 431 1.33 -7.73 -6.07
#